data_33b7665abd14e16c56b5f92033b33464
#
_entry.id   33b7665abd14e16c56b5f92033b33464
#
_cell.length_a   1.000
_cell.length_b   1.000
_cell.length_c   1.000
_cell.angle_alpha   90.00
_cell.angle_beta   90.00
_cell.angle_gamma   90.00
#
_symmetry.space_group_name_H-M   'P 1'
#
loop_
_entity.id
_entity.type
_entity.pdbx_description
1 polymer ?
#
loop_
_entity_poly.entity_id
_entity_poly.type
_entity_poly.pdbx_seq_one_letter_code
_entity_poly.pdbx_strand_id
1 'polypeptide(L)' 'MRNPLHTRLCDRLGIEYPIVAFTHCKDVAVAVINAGGFAVLGEAMHPPEHIAADIKWIRDRVKGKPFGIDLVLPASVPEE' A
#
# COMPACT_ATOMS: atom_id res chain seq x y z
N MET A 1 -3.82 -14.97 -21.59
CA MET A 1 -2.42 -15.33 -21.47
C MET A 1 -1.80 -14.68 -20.25
N ARG A 2 -0.99 -15.40 -19.53
CA ARG A 2 -0.39 -14.86 -18.33
C ARG A 2 0.72 -13.88 -18.68
N ASN A 3 0.78 -12.76 -17.97
CA ASN A 3 1.84 -11.80 -18.09
C ASN A 3 3.17 -12.46 -17.70
N PRO A 4 4.18 -12.42 -18.55
CA PRO A 4 5.45 -13.07 -18.19
C PRO A 4 6.14 -12.46 -16.99
N LEU A 5 5.76 -11.26 -16.57
CA LEU A 5 6.31 -10.68 -15.37
C LEU A 5 5.57 -11.09 -14.12
N HIS A 6 4.47 -11.79 -14.27
CA HIS A 6 3.66 -12.21 -13.12
C HIS A 6 4.37 -13.33 -12.38
N THR A 7 4.60 -13.14 -11.08
CA THR A 7 5.32 -14.09 -10.25
C THR A 7 4.41 -14.64 -9.17
N ARG A 8 4.94 -15.58 -8.40
CA ARG A 8 4.21 -16.13 -7.28
C ARG A 8 3.88 -15.04 -6.24
N LEU A 9 4.76 -14.07 -6.10
CA LEU A 9 4.51 -12.94 -5.21
C LEU A 9 3.28 -12.17 -5.67
N CYS A 10 3.12 -12.00 -6.98
CA CYS A 10 1.95 -11.32 -7.52
C CYS A 10 0.67 -12.06 -7.15
N ASP A 11 0.69 -13.39 -7.20
CA ASP A 11 -0.47 -14.16 -6.80
C ASP A 11 -0.81 -13.94 -5.33
N ARG A 12 0.19 -13.89 -4.49
CA ARG A 12 -0.03 -13.71 -3.06
C ARG A 12 -0.54 -12.32 -2.72
N LEU A 13 -0.06 -11.32 -3.43
CA LEU A 13 -0.47 -9.94 -3.16
C LEU A 13 -1.69 -9.51 -3.96
N GLY A 14 -2.10 -10.32 -4.93
CA GLY A 14 -3.24 -9.95 -5.77
C GLY A 14 -2.92 -8.84 -6.74
N ILE A 15 -1.70 -8.79 -7.25
CA ILE A 15 -1.25 -7.74 -8.16
C ILE A 15 -0.82 -8.33 -9.49
N GLU A 16 -0.75 -7.47 -10.50
CA GLU A 16 -0.39 -7.87 -11.86
C GLU A 16 1.11 -7.99 -12.03
N TYR A 17 1.84 -7.03 -11.51
CA TYR A 17 3.29 -6.94 -11.70
C TYR A 17 4.00 -7.00 -10.36
N PRO A 18 5.21 -7.58 -10.31
CA PRO A 18 5.94 -7.68 -9.04
C PRO A 18 6.65 -6.37 -8.70
N ILE A 19 5.87 -5.31 -8.63
CA ILE A 19 6.39 -3.99 -8.33
C ILE A 19 5.77 -3.52 -7.03
N VAL A 20 6.61 -3.16 -6.08
CA VAL A 20 6.18 -2.64 -4.80
C VAL A 20 6.77 -1.25 -4.64
N ALA A 21 5.93 -0.27 -4.39
CA ALA A 21 6.37 1.10 -4.20
C ALA A 21 6.05 1.54 -2.78
N PHE A 22 6.97 2.27 -2.19
CA PHE A 22 6.77 2.89 -0.91
C PHE A 22 6.69 4.40 -1.13
N THR A 23 5.63 5.03 -0.67
CA THR A 23 5.45 6.45 -0.91
C THR A 23 4.72 7.11 0.25
N HIS A 24 4.92 8.39 0.42
CA HIS A 24 4.16 9.18 1.38
C HIS A 24 3.02 9.94 0.71
N CYS A 25 2.87 9.78 -0.61
CA CYS A 25 1.86 10.50 -1.37
C CYS A 25 0.75 9.57 -1.79
N LYS A 26 -0.46 9.79 -1.32
CA LYS A 26 -1.57 8.90 -1.64
C LYS A 26 -1.92 8.91 -3.12
N ASP A 27 -1.68 10.01 -3.81
CA ASP A 27 -1.89 10.06 -5.26
C ASP A 27 -0.99 9.10 -5.99
N VAL A 28 0.28 9.04 -5.57
CA VAL A 28 1.25 8.12 -6.15
C VAL A 28 0.87 6.68 -5.84
N ALA A 29 0.43 6.44 -4.62
CA ALA A 29 0.00 5.11 -4.22
C ALA A 29 -1.13 4.61 -5.11
N VAL A 30 -2.13 5.44 -5.34
CA VAL A 30 -3.26 5.06 -6.20
C VAL A 30 -2.79 4.79 -7.62
N ALA A 31 -1.88 5.63 -8.14
CA ALA A 31 -1.36 5.44 -9.49
C ALA A 31 -0.65 4.10 -9.63
N VAL A 32 0.17 3.74 -8.67
CA VAL A 32 0.89 2.46 -8.69
C VAL A 32 -0.07 1.28 -8.59
N ILE A 33 -1.03 1.36 -7.70
CA ILE A 33 -2.00 0.29 -7.51
C ILE A 33 -2.81 0.08 -8.78
N ASN A 34 -3.29 1.15 -9.37
CA ASN A 34 -4.10 1.05 -10.58
C ASN A 34 -3.29 0.62 -11.80
N ALA A 35 -1.98 0.79 -11.75
CA ALA A 35 -1.12 0.29 -12.81
C ALA A 35 -0.77 -1.19 -12.64
N GLY A 36 -1.20 -1.82 -11.59
CA GLY A 36 -0.99 -3.25 -11.39
C GLY A 36 0.07 -3.61 -10.36
N GLY A 37 0.64 -2.64 -9.67
CA GLY A 37 1.62 -2.89 -8.63
C GLY A 37 1.01 -2.89 -7.24
N PHE A 38 1.85 -2.92 -6.24
CA PHE A 38 1.44 -2.84 -4.85
C PHE A 38 2.10 -1.62 -4.23
N ALA A 39 1.34 -0.79 -3.57
CA ALA A 39 1.87 0.39 -2.94
C ALA A 39 1.71 0.31 -1.43
N VAL A 40 2.69 0.82 -0.72
CA VAL A 40 2.64 0.97 0.73
C VAL A 40 2.73 2.45 1.02
N LEU A 41 1.71 2.98 1.67
CA LEU A 41 1.68 4.39 2.03
C LEU A 41 2.24 4.57 3.43
N GLY A 42 3.24 5.44 3.57
CA GLY A 42 3.83 5.73 4.86
C GLY A 42 3.00 6.73 5.62
N GLU A 43 2.49 6.32 6.77
CA GLU A 43 1.62 7.15 7.58
C GLU A 43 2.13 7.35 9.00
N ALA A 44 3.40 7.09 9.19
CA ALA A 44 3.96 7.02 10.53
C ALA A 44 3.73 8.23 11.41
N MET A 45 3.70 9.40 10.82
CA MET A 45 3.62 10.63 11.60
C MET A 45 2.23 11.24 11.63
N HIS A 46 1.24 10.52 11.15
CA HIS A 46 -0.11 11.08 11.06
C HIS A 46 -1.01 10.57 12.17
N PRO A 47 -1.97 11.37 12.60
CA PRO A 47 -2.93 10.90 13.61
C PRO A 47 -3.90 9.89 13.02
N PRO A 48 -4.54 9.09 13.86
CA PRO A 48 -5.43 8.02 13.38
C PRO A 48 -6.54 8.48 12.46
N GLU A 49 -7.11 9.65 12.69
CA GLU A 49 -8.18 10.14 11.82
C GLU A 49 -7.67 10.45 10.44
N HIS A 50 -6.44 10.95 10.35
CA HIS A 50 -5.82 11.22 9.05
C HIS A 50 -5.57 9.92 8.30
N ILE A 51 -5.08 8.91 9.01
CA ILE A 51 -4.81 7.60 8.42
C ILE A 51 -6.11 6.99 7.92
N ALA A 52 -7.16 7.05 8.70
CA ALA A 52 -8.45 6.50 8.30
C ALA A 52 -8.99 7.21 7.05
N ALA A 53 -8.83 8.52 6.99
CA ALA A 53 -9.28 9.29 5.83
C ALA A 53 -8.49 8.91 4.58
N ASP A 54 -7.19 8.72 4.72
CA ASP A 54 -6.35 8.35 3.58
C ASP A 54 -6.68 6.95 3.09
N ILE A 55 -6.92 6.02 4.00
CA ILE A 55 -7.30 4.65 3.63
C ILE A 55 -8.60 4.68 2.83
N LYS A 56 -9.58 5.44 3.30
CA LYS A 56 -10.85 5.53 2.60
C LYS A 56 -10.66 6.15 1.23
N TRP A 57 -9.86 7.21 1.15
CA TRP A 57 -9.59 7.90 -0.09
C TRP A 57 -8.97 6.98 -1.13
N ILE A 58 -8.00 6.16 -0.71
CA ILE A 58 -7.36 5.20 -1.59
C ILE A 58 -8.33 4.11 -1.99
N ARG A 59 -9.04 3.56 -1.01
CA ARG A 59 -9.96 2.46 -1.24
C ARG A 59 -11.04 2.82 -2.26
N ASP A 60 -11.52 4.06 -2.20
CA ASP A 60 -12.54 4.52 -3.14
C ASP A 60 -12.02 4.59 -4.57
N ARG A 61 -10.70 4.66 -4.75
CA ARG A 61 -10.10 4.87 -6.06
C ARG A 61 -9.43 3.65 -6.66
N VAL A 62 -9.21 2.61 -5.89
CA VAL A 62 -8.49 1.42 -6.38
C VAL A 62 -9.40 0.21 -6.60
N LYS A 63 -10.68 0.35 -6.36
CA LYS A 63 -11.70 -0.65 -6.72
C LYS A 63 -11.38 -2.05 -6.19
N GLY A 64 -11.09 -2.12 -4.91
CA GLY A 64 -10.88 -3.40 -4.26
C GLY A 64 -9.48 -3.97 -4.38
N LYS A 65 -8.57 -3.29 -5.04
CA LYS A 65 -7.20 -3.76 -5.13
C LYS A 65 -6.50 -3.58 -3.80
N PRO A 66 -5.57 -4.47 -3.47
CA PRO A 66 -4.88 -4.40 -2.18
C PRO A 66 -3.81 -3.33 -2.15
N PHE A 67 -3.54 -2.83 -0.96
CA PHE A 67 -2.45 -1.91 -0.71
C PHE A 67 -2.06 -2.01 0.76
N GLY A 68 -0.92 -1.42 1.11
CA GLY A 68 -0.41 -1.47 2.47
C GLY A 68 -0.27 -0.10 3.09
N ILE A 69 -0.29 -0.07 4.40
CA ILE A 69 -0.05 1.14 5.19
C ILE A 69 1.11 0.83 6.12
N ASP A 70 2.09 1.70 6.14
CA ASP A 70 3.23 1.54 7.03
C ASP A 70 3.09 2.46 8.22
N LEU A 71 3.01 1.87 9.40
CA LEU A 71 2.92 2.61 10.64
C LEU A 71 4.15 2.30 11.44
N VAL A 72 4.88 3.33 11.81
CA VAL A 72 6.00 3.10 12.70
C VAL A 72 5.43 3.09 14.10
N LEU A 73 5.24 1.93 14.60
CA LEU A 73 4.83 1.80 15.98
C LEU A 73 6.08 1.85 16.84
N PRO A 74 6.00 2.39 18.02
CA PRO A 74 7.11 2.32 18.93
C PRO A 74 7.27 0.87 19.31
N ALA A 75 7.96 0.22 18.46
CA ALA A 75 8.00 -1.19 18.50
C ALA A 75 8.56 -1.69 19.77
N SER A 76 9.46 -1.05 20.30
CA SER A 76 9.93 -1.51 21.49
C SER A 76 9.59 -0.55 22.44
N VAL A 77 8.89 -0.92 23.25
CA VAL A 77 8.69 -0.22 24.34
C VAL A 77 9.85 -0.33 25.16
N PRO A 78 10.47 0.66 25.38
CA PRO A 78 11.62 0.60 26.19
C PRO A 78 11.20 0.11 27.52
N GLU A 79 11.68 -0.58 27.86
CA GLU A 79 11.32 -1.03 28.90
C GLU A 79 11.93 -0.77 29.79
N GLU A 80 12.00 -0.46 29.80
CA GLU A 80 12.30 -0.36 30.42
C GLU A 80 12.87 -0.25 30.75
#